data_219f4cf1298c352813974ada41d2dc85
#
_entry.id   219f4cf1298c352813974ada41d2dc85
#
_cell.length_a   1.000
_cell.length_b   1.000
_cell.length_c   1.000
_cell.angle_alpha   90.00
_cell.angle_beta   90.00
_cell.angle_gamma   90.00
#
_symmetry.space_group_name_H-M   'P 1'
#
loop_
_entity.id
_entity.type
_entity.pdbx_description
1 polymer ?
#
loop_
_entity_poly.entity_id
_entity_poly.type
_entity_poly.pdbx_seq_one_letter_code
_entity_poly.pdbx_strand_id
1 'polypeptide(L)'
;MNGLSAISLSNQVNDEVELETLCQEIRERALTGEFDDQAYVSLDIIEKLKKIGVYRALVPARFGGEECSPREFCELIEKLSMADGSVGWVASFGMSPAYLAGLPESTLAQIYQDSPDVVFAGGIFPPQPAEITPEGLRVKGRWKFSSGCMGADIIGVGITPSQGKETKGLPRMAVIPADQVQIDMTWDTVGLKGTGS
;
A
#
# COMPACT_ATOMS: atom_id res chain seq x y z
N MET A 1 -18.17 -14.29 31.00
CA MET A 1 -16.80 -14.79 31.32
C MET A 1 -16.27 -15.36 30.04
N ASN A 2 -15.47 -14.57 29.30
CA ASN A 2 -15.00 -14.92 27.96
C ASN A 2 -13.77 -15.78 28.08
N GLY A 3 -13.88 -17.04 27.71
CA GLY A 3 -12.75 -17.91 27.51
C GLY A 3 -12.04 -17.62 26.22
N LEU A 4 -11.07 -16.71 26.25
CA LEU A 4 -10.04 -16.65 25.23
C LEU A 4 -9.29 -17.99 25.29
N SER A 5 -9.32 -18.77 24.20
CA SER A 5 -8.67 -20.07 24.18
C SER A 5 -7.15 -19.91 24.23
N ALA A 6 -6.45 -20.85 24.86
CA ALA A 6 -4.99 -20.88 24.95
C ALA A 6 -4.29 -20.79 23.57
N ILE A 7 -4.96 -21.20 22.49
CA ILE A 7 -4.52 -21.11 21.11
C ILE A 7 -4.47 -19.64 20.62
N SER A 8 -5.42 -18.79 21.04
CA SER A 8 -5.44 -17.36 20.71
C SER A 8 -4.27 -16.60 21.35
N LEU A 9 -3.92 -16.93 22.59
CA LEU A 9 -2.80 -16.31 23.30
C LEU A 9 -1.43 -16.70 22.73
N SER A 10 -1.27 -17.97 22.30
CA SER A 10 -0.01 -18.43 21.69
C SER A 10 0.24 -17.81 20.33
N ASN A 11 -0.80 -17.59 19.53
CA ASN A 11 -0.68 -16.91 18.23
C ASN A 11 -0.30 -15.44 18.41
N GLN A 12 -0.96 -14.72 19.33
CA GLN A 12 -0.63 -13.32 19.62
C GLN A 12 0.82 -13.12 20.09
N VAL A 13 1.34 -14.02 20.91
CA VAL A 13 2.75 -13.97 21.38
C VAL A 13 3.72 -14.22 20.22
N ASN A 14 3.41 -15.16 19.33
CA ASN A 14 4.24 -15.43 18.16
C ASN A 14 4.24 -14.24 17.18
N ASP A 15 3.07 -13.63 16.96
CA ASP A 15 2.92 -12.48 16.06
C ASP A 15 3.70 -11.26 16.61
N GLU A 16 3.69 -11.01 17.91
CA GLU A 16 4.49 -9.94 18.52
C GLU A 16 6.00 -10.20 18.40
N VAL A 17 6.46 -11.43 18.57
CA VAL A 17 7.88 -11.79 18.41
C VAL A 17 8.33 -11.66 16.96
N GLU A 18 7.49 -12.06 16.00
CA GLU A 18 7.79 -11.90 14.58
C GLU A 18 7.88 -10.40 14.19
N LEU A 19 6.96 -9.57 14.68
CA LEU A 19 6.98 -8.12 14.45
C LEU A 19 8.22 -7.46 15.05
N GLU A 20 8.60 -7.77 16.29
CA GLU A 20 9.79 -7.17 16.92
C GLU A 20 11.08 -7.61 16.21
N THR A 21 11.15 -8.85 15.78
CA THR A 21 12.27 -9.38 15.01
C THR A 21 12.39 -8.63 13.67
N LEU A 22 11.28 -8.39 12.98
CA LEU A 22 11.27 -7.63 11.75
C LEU A 22 11.65 -6.16 11.99
N CYS A 23 11.14 -5.54 13.04
CA CYS A 23 11.52 -4.17 13.41
C CYS A 23 13.02 -4.04 13.69
N GLN A 24 13.61 -5.04 14.35
CA GLN A 24 15.06 -5.05 14.58
C GLN A 24 15.85 -5.17 13.27
N GLU A 25 15.46 -6.08 12.38
CA GLU A 25 16.06 -6.21 11.05
C GLU A 25 15.96 -4.91 10.24
N ILE A 26 14.79 -4.27 10.25
CA ILE A 26 14.57 -2.99 9.57
C ILE A 26 15.54 -1.92 10.10
N ARG A 27 15.69 -1.78 11.44
CA ARG A 27 16.63 -0.82 12.05
C ARG A 27 18.07 -1.08 11.60
N GLU A 28 18.50 -2.33 11.62
CA GLU A 28 19.86 -2.70 11.23
C GLU A 28 20.14 -2.33 9.77
N ARG A 29 19.21 -2.62 8.87
CA ARG A 29 19.31 -2.31 7.44
C ARG A 29 19.23 -0.80 7.17
N ALA A 30 18.36 -0.08 7.88
CA ALA A 30 18.28 1.38 7.81
C ALA A 30 19.60 2.05 8.27
N LEU A 31 20.21 1.56 9.35
CA LEU A 31 21.49 2.05 9.85
C LEU A 31 22.65 1.85 8.87
N THR A 32 22.59 0.85 8.00
CA THR A 32 23.57 0.67 6.91
C THR A 32 23.33 1.60 5.71
N GLY A 33 22.21 2.33 5.69
CA GLY A 33 21.81 3.21 4.59
C GLY A 33 21.13 2.51 3.42
N GLU A 34 20.80 1.22 3.56
CA GLU A 34 20.31 0.39 2.45
C GLU A 34 19.12 1.02 1.71
N PHE A 35 18.09 1.45 2.45
CA PHE A 35 16.88 2.01 1.84
C PHE A 35 17.12 3.36 1.18
N ASP A 36 18.03 4.16 1.73
CA ASP A 36 18.39 5.45 1.16
C ASP A 36 19.28 5.30 -0.07
N ASP A 37 20.22 4.36 -0.07
CA ASP A 37 21.13 4.13 -1.19
C ASP A 37 20.38 3.64 -2.45
N GLN A 38 19.41 2.75 -2.28
CA GLN A 38 18.58 2.26 -3.39
C GLN A 38 17.35 3.13 -3.67
N ALA A 39 17.01 4.06 -2.79
CA ALA A 39 15.86 4.97 -2.85
C ALA A 39 14.47 4.26 -2.81
N TYR A 40 14.37 3.06 -2.26
CA TYR A 40 13.10 2.36 -1.99
C TYR A 40 13.27 1.32 -0.88
N VAL A 41 12.17 0.91 -0.25
CA VAL A 41 12.14 -0.20 0.71
C VAL A 41 12.35 -1.51 -0.04
N SER A 42 13.30 -2.33 0.42
CA SER A 42 13.66 -3.59 -0.24
C SER A 42 12.46 -4.54 -0.37
N LEU A 43 12.36 -5.23 -1.51
CA LEU A 43 11.21 -6.06 -1.82
C LEU A 43 11.01 -7.21 -0.83
N ASP A 44 12.10 -7.77 -0.28
CA ASP A 44 12.00 -8.79 0.76
C ASP A 44 11.42 -8.27 2.08
N ILE A 45 11.62 -6.99 2.40
CA ILE A 45 10.92 -6.33 3.52
C ILE A 45 9.44 -6.20 3.22
N ILE A 46 9.04 -5.82 1.99
CA ILE A 46 7.63 -5.80 1.59
C ILE A 46 6.99 -7.17 1.75
N GLU A 47 7.67 -8.26 1.34
CA GLU A 47 7.16 -9.62 1.53
C GLU A 47 7.05 -10.01 3.02
N LYS A 48 7.98 -9.56 3.87
CA LYS A 48 7.87 -9.77 5.32
C LYS A 48 6.72 -8.97 5.93
N LEU A 49 6.46 -7.75 5.46
CA LEU A 49 5.30 -6.95 5.85
C LEU A 49 3.98 -7.63 5.44
N LYS A 50 3.91 -8.24 4.24
CA LYS A 50 2.78 -9.10 3.84
C LYS A 50 2.61 -10.26 4.83
N LYS A 51 3.69 -10.97 5.12
CA LYS A 51 3.66 -12.15 6.00
C LYS A 51 3.08 -11.83 7.39
N ILE A 52 3.48 -10.73 8.01
CA ILE A 52 2.95 -10.29 9.32
C ILE A 52 1.58 -9.59 9.22
N GLY A 53 0.97 -9.49 8.04
CA GLY A 53 -0.41 -9.05 7.85
C GLY A 53 -0.63 -7.56 7.71
N VAL A 54 0.40 -6.75 7.51
CA VAL A 54 0.26 -5.28 7.39
C VAL A 54 -0.77 -4.88 6.34
N TYR A 55 -0.73 -5.52 5.16
CA TYR A 55 -1.57 -5.11 4.03
C TYR A 55 -2.98 -5.70 4.09
N ARG A 56 -3.20 -6.81 4.82
CA ARG A 56 -4.54 -7.38 5.03
C ARG A 56 -5.22 -6.91 6.32
N ALA A 57 -4.51 -6.16 7.18
CA ALA A 57 -5.00 -5.74 8.50
C ALA A 57 -6.39 -5.08 8.46
N LEU A 58 -6.59 -4.15 7.53
CA LEU A 58 -7.87 -3.43 7.36
C LEU A 58 -8.78 -4.01 6.26
N VAL A 59 -8.34 -5.07 5.57
CA VAL A 59 -9.17 -5.73 4.56
C VAL A 59 -10.34 -6.44 5.26
N PRO A 60 -11.59 -6.30 4.75
CA PRO A 60 -12.74 -7.00 5.33
C PRO A 60 -12.57 -8.52 5.35
N ALA A 61 -13.05 -9.16 6.42
CA ALA A 61 -12.96 -10.62 6.61
C ALA A 61 -13.56 -11.41 5.44
N ARG A 62 -14.62 -10.88 4.77
CA ARG A 62 -15.22 -11.49 3.57
C ARG A 62 -14.28 -11.60 2.38
N PHE A 63 -13.17 -10.85 2.38
CA PHE A 63 -12.10 -10.91 1.37
C PHE A 63 -10.82 -11.54 1.93
N GLY A 64 -10.90 -12.21 3.08
CA GLY A 64 -9.77 -12.90 3.72
C GLY A 64 -8.90 -12.03 4.61
N GLY A 65 -9.27 -10.76 4.85
CA GLY A 65 -8.55 -9.85 5.73
C GLY A 65 -8.83 -10.05 7.22
N GLU A 66 -8.13 -9.29 8.04
CA GLU A 66 -8.21 -9.38 9.51
C GLU A 66 -9.26 -8.43 10.11
N GLU A 67 -9.73 -7.46 9.32
CA GLU A 67 -10.76 -6.49 9.73
C GLU A 67 -10.42 -5.79 11.07
N CYS A 68 -9.12 -5.50 11.27
CA CYS A 68 -8.62 -4.83 12.45
C CYS A 68 -9.24 -3.43 12.60
N SER A 69 -9.32 -2.95 13.83
CA SER A 69 -9.70 -1.56 14.04
C SER A 69 -8.63 -0.59 13.52
N PRO A 70 -9.01 0.64 13.14
CA PRO A 70 -8.03 1.68 12.77
C PRO A 70 -6.99 1.95 13.86
N ARG A 71 -7.35 1.75 15.13
CA ARG A 71 -6.44 1.91 16.26
C ARG A 71 -5.34 0.85 16.23
N GLU A 72 -5.71 -0.42 16.11
CA GLU A 72 -4.75 -1.53 16.05
C GLU A 72 -3.80 -1.38 14.86
N PHE A 73 -4.35 -0.96 13.71
CA PHE A 73 -3.52 -0.65 12.54
C PHE A 73 -2.54 0.49 12.81
N CYS A 74 -2.96 1.59 13.44
CA CYS A 74 -2.06 2.69 13.80
C CYS A 74 -0.96 2.26 14.78
N GLU A 75 -1.28 1.42 15.77
CA GLU A 75 -0.30 0.88 16.72
C GLU A 75 0.75 0.00 16.00
N LEU A 76 0.35 -0.77 14.99
CA LEU A 76 1.26 -1.54 14.14
C LEU A 76 2.18 -0.61 13.31
N ILE A 77 1.61 0.39 12.64
CA ILE A 77 2.38 1.35 11.83
C ILE A 77 3.33 2.18 12.69
N GLU A 78 2.95 2.54 13.91
CA GLU A 78 3.83 3.24 14.85
C GLU A 78 5.10 2.41 15.15
N LYS A 79 4.97 1.13 15.47
CA LYS A 79 6.12 0.24 15.72
C LYS A 79 7.06 0.16 14.51
N LEU A 80 6.51 -0.01 13.31
CA LEU A 80 7.28 -0.03 12.07
C LEU A 80 7.96 1.31 11.78
N SER A 81 7.27 2.44 12.02
CA SER A 81 7.81 3.79 11.83
C SER A 81 8.94 4.12 12.82
N MET A 82 8.90 3.56 14.04
CA MET A 82 10.00 3.66 15.01
C MET A 82 11.23 2.86 14.58
N ALA A 83 11.07 1.84 13.75
CA ALA A 83 12.18 1.10 13.18
C ALA A 83 12.83 1.87 12.02
N ASP A 84 12.03 2.35 11.06
CA ASP A 84 12.46 3.24 9.97
C ASP A 84 11.27 4.03 9.40
N GLY A 85 11.46 5.33 9.16
CA GLY A 85 10.39 6.22 8.69
C GLY A 85 9.93 5.92 7.27
N SER A 86 10.81 5.49 6.36
CA SER A 86 10.45 5.12 4.98
C SER A 86 9.64 3.84 4.96
N VAL A 87 10.05 2.84 5.76
CA VAL A 87 9.30 1.58 5.91
C VAL A 87 7.93 1.82 6.52
N GLY A 88 7.85 2.61 7.62
CA GLY A 88 6.58 2.97 8.24
C GLY A 88 5.64 3.69 7.28
N TRP A 89 6.18 4.62 6.46
CA TRP A 89 5.40 5.32 5.45
C TRP A 89 4.85 4.36 4.38
N VAL A 90 5.68 3.48 3.82
CA VAL A 90 5.26 2.50 2.81
C VAL A 90 4.27 1.50 3.41
N ALA A 91 4.51 1.02 4.63
CA ALA A 91 3.60 0.13 5.35
C ALA A 91 2.22 0.77 5.61
N SER A 92 2.17 2.10 5.81
CA SER A 92 0.91 2.82 6.06
C SER A 92 -0.09 2.72 4.90
N PHE A 93 0.35 2.37 3.68
CA PHE A 93 -0.55 2.08 2.57
C PHE A 93 -1.35 0.78 2.73
N GLY A 94 -1.11 -0.01 3.78
CA GLY A 94 -2.04 -1.03 4.27
C GLY A 94 -3.43 -0.48 4.62
N MET A 95 -3.59 0.87 4.68
CA MET A 95 -4.90 1.53 4.74
C MET A 95 -5.64 1.55 3.39
N SER A 96 -5.09 0.98 2.33
CA SER A 96 -5.67 0.96 1.00
C SER A 96 -7.14 0.49 0.91
N PRO A 97 -7.65 -0.42 1.76
CA PRO A 97 -9.07 -0.76 1.77
C PRO A 97 -10.00 0.45 1.92
N ALA A 98 -9.56 1.50 2.65
CA ALA A 98 -10.33 2.74 2.78
C ALA A 98 -10.42 3.51 1.45
N TYR A 99 -9.36 3.50 0.64
CA TYR A 99 -9.37 4.12 -0.70
C TYR A 99 -10.15 3.29 -1.71
N LEU A 100 -10.05 1.97 -1.61
CA LEU A 100 -10.68 1.02 -2.52
C LEU A 100 -12.19 0.82 -2.23
N ALA A 101 -12.66 1.22 -1.04
CA ALA A 101 -14.06 1.06 -0.61
C ALA A 101 -15.09 1.70 -1.56
N GLY A 102 -14.68 2.64 -2.41
CA GLY A 102 -15.54 3.24 -3.45
C GLY A 102 -15.72 2.38 -4.70
N LEU A 103 -15.00 1.26 -4.83
CA LEU A 103 -15.12 0.36 -5.96
C LEU A 103 -16.32 -0.58 -5.79
N PRO A 104 -16.91 -1.09 -6.91
CA PRO A 104 -17.91 -2.14 -6.84
C PRO A 104 -17.40 -3.38 -6.10
N GLU A 105 -18.28 -4.05 -5.35
CA GLU A 105 -17.92 -5.25 -4.57
C GLU A 105 -17.33 -6.37 -5.45
N SER A 106 -17.85 -6.54 -6.66
CA SER A 106 -17.30 -7.49 -7.63
C SER A 106 -15.87 -7.18 -8.05
N THR A 107 -15.50 -5.89 -8.10
CA THR A 107 -14.11 -5.45 -8.38
C THR A 107 -13.22 -5.71 -7.18
N LEU A 108 -13.69 -5.43 -5.96
CA LEU A 108 -12.96 -5.77 -4.73
C LEU A 108 -12.71 -7.27 -4.63
N ALA A 109 -13.72 -8.10 -4.92
CA ALA A 109 -13.56 -9.55 -4.96
C ALA A 109 -12.49 -10.01 -5.96
N GLN A 110 -12.36 -9.34 -7.10
CA GLN A 110 -11.30 -9.62 -8.07
C GLN A 110 -9.92 -9.18 -7.57
N ILE A 111 -9.83 -8.01 -6.93
CA ILE A 111 -8.56 -7.51 -6.38
C ILE A 111 -8.01 -8.46 -5.31
N TYR A 112 -8.86 -8.97 -4.44
CA TYR A 112 -8.47 -9.82 -3.31
C TYR A 112 -8.61 -11.33 -3.56
N GLN A 113 -8.92 -11.76 -4.80
CA GLN A 113 -9.23 -13.17 -5.09
C GLN A 113 -8.09 -14.15 -4.77
N ASP A 114 -6.84 -13.72 -5.00
CA ASP A 114 -5.66 -14.57 -4.82
C ASP A 114 -5.01 -14.38 -3.46
N SER A 115 -5.11 -13.19 -2.88
CA SER A 115 -4.57 -12.84 -1.57
C SER A 115 -5.20 -11.56 -1.02
N PRO A 116 -5.46 -11.47 0.29
CA PRO A 116 -5.81 -10.20 0.93
C PRO A 116 -4.62 -9.24 1.10
N ASP A 117 -3.39 -9.71 0.93
CA ASP A 117 -2.16 -8.93 1.14
C ASP A 117 -1.78 -8.12 -0.10
N VAL A 118 -2.74 -7.41 -0.68
CA VAL A 118 -2.52 -6.57 -1.87
C VAL A 118 -1.82 -5.27 -1.48
N VAL A 119 -0.64 -5.05 -2.04
CA VAL A 119 0.13 -3.81 -1.84
C VAL A 119 -0.33 -2.75 -2.81
N PHE A 120 -0.83 -1.65 -2.25
CA PHE A 120 -1.26 -0.48 -3.00
C PHE A 120 -0.20 0.61 -2.92
N ALA A 121 0.03 1.30 -4.04
CA ALA A 121 0.72 2.59 -4.07
C ALA A 121 -0.09 3.57 -4.92
N GLY A 122 0.17 4.87 -4.79
CA GLY A 122 -0.61 5.80 -5.60
C GLY A 122 -0.06 7.22 -5.68
N GLY A 123 -0.14 7.78 -6.88
CA GLY A 123 0.06 9.20 -7.20
C GLY A 123 -1.27 9.85 -7.57
N ILE A 124 -2.05 10.26 -6.57
CA ILE A 124 -3.43 10.70 -6.80
C ILE A 124 -3.48 12.17 -7.26
N PHE A 125 -2.51 12.97 -6.86
CA PHE A 125 -2.56 14.41 -7.09
C PHE A 125 -1.26 14.97 -7.70
N PRO A 126 -1.34 15.91 -8.69
CA PRO A 126 -2.56 16.41 -9.34
C PRO A 126 -3.17 15.38 -10.29
N PRO A 127 -4.53 15.32 -10.38
CA PRO A 127 -5.20 14.42 -11.31
C PRO A 127 -4.88 14.84 -12.76
N GLN A 128 -4.76 13.86 -13.65
CA GLN A 128 -4.49 14.09 -15.06
C GLN A 128 -5.70 13.73 -15.95
N PRO A 129 -5.83 14.33 -17.14
CA PRO A 129 -6.92 14.02 -18.04
C PRO A 129 -6.95 12.54 -18.42
N ALA A 130 -8.14 11.93 -18.39
CA ALA A 130 -8.40 10.58 -18.90
C ALA A 130 -9.46 10.67 -20.00
N GLU A 131 -9.16 10.19 -21.19
CA GLU A 131 -10.04 10.27 -22.35
C GLU A 131 -11.24 9.35 -22.20
N ILE A 132 -12.45 9.90 -22.38
CA ILE A 132 -13.67 9.11 -22.45
C ILE A 132 -13.74 8.41 -23.82
N THR A 133 -13.82 7.09 -23.82
CA THR A 133 -13.99 6.25 -25.01
C THR A 133 -15.25 5.41 -24.90
N PRO A 134 -15.74 4.79 -25.99
CA PRO A 134 -16.88 3.88 -25.92
C PRO A 134 -16.67 2.70 -24.96
N GLU A 135 -15.42 2.24 -24.78
CA GLU A 135 -15.05 1.11 -23.93
C GLU A 135 -14.79 1.51 -22.48
N GLY A 136 -14.74 2.83 -22.16
CA GLY A 136 -14.47 3.32 -20.79
C GLY A 136 -13.56 4.54 -20.77
N LEU A 137 -12.54 4.51 -19.92
CA LEU A 137 -11.57 5.60 -19.78
C LEU A 137 -10.19 5.15 -20.25
N ARG A 138 -9.61 5.87 -21.20
CA ARG A 138 -8.21 5.70 -21.57
C ARG A 138 -7.35 6.57 -20.66
N VAL A 139 -6.57 5.91 -19.81
CA VAL A 139 -5.68 6.56 -18.84
C VAL A 139 -4.27 6.60 -19.42
N LYS A 140 -3.70 7.79 -19.57
CA LYS A 140 -2.32 8.00 -20.01
C LYS A 140 -1.77 9.26 -19.36
N GLY A 141 -0.65 9.13 -18.64
CA GLY A 141 -0.06 10.26 -17.95
C GLY A 141 1.21 9.87 -17.21
N ARG A 142 1.75 10.81 -16.43
CA ARG A 142 2.88 10.60 -15.54
C ARG A 142 2.52 11.19 -14.18
N TRP A 143 2.50 10.35 -13.16
CA TRP A 143 2.19 10.76 -11.79
C TRP A 143 3.44 10.70 -10.94
N LYS A 144 3.52 11.60 -9.97
CA LYS A 144 4.60 11.69 -8.99
C LYS A 144 4.08 11.28 -7.61
N PHE A 145 5.01 11.07 -6.69
CA PHE A 145 4.70 10.75 -5.29
C PHE A 145 3.93 9.45 -5.11
N SER A 146 4.30 8.42 -5.90
CA SER A 146 3.76 7.06 -5.76
C SER A 146 4.60 6.23 -4.81
N SER A 147 4.70 6.67 -3.54
CA SER A 147 5.51 6.00 -2.51
C SER A 147 5.19 4.51 -2.45
N GLY A 148 6.21 3.67 -2.37
CA GLY A 148 6.07 2.22 -2.32
C GLY A 148 5.77 1.54 -3.65
N CYS A 149 5.76 2.27 -4.78
CA CYS A 149 5.40 1.70 -6.09
C CYS A 149 6.30 0.54 -6.55
N MET A 150 7.54 0.45 -6.06
CA MET A 150 8.48 -0.64 -6.40
C MET A 150 7.99 -2.02 -5.93
N GLY A 151 7.22 -2.09 -4.85
CA GLY A 151 6.67 -3.33 -4.30
C GLY A 151 5.16 -3.45 -4.43
N ALA A 152 4.51 -2.57 -5.20
CA ALA A 152 3.06 -2.54 -5.31
C ALA A 152 2.52 -3.60 -6.29
N ASP A 153 1.38 -4.17 -5.95
CA ASP A 153 0.58 -5.05 -6.84
C ASP A 153 -0.38 -4.21 -7.69
N ILE A 154 -0.88 -3.09 -7.14
CA ILE A 154 -1.79 -2.16 -7.81
C ILE A 154 -1.39 -0.70 -7.56
N ILE A 155 -1.62 0.15 -8.57
CA ILE A 155 -1.30 1.58 -8.53
C ILE A 155 -2.59 2.41 -8.67
N GLY A 156 -2.82 3.30 -7.70
CA GLY A 156 -3.89 4.31 -7.78
C GLY A 156 -3.38 5.60 -8.40
N VAL A 157 -4.04 6.08 -9.45
CA VAL A 157 -3.69 7.35 -10.11
C VAL A 157 -4.88 8.31 -10.16
N GLY A 158 -4.62 9.57 -9.87
CA GLY A 158 -5.64 10.61 -9.98
C GLY A 158 -5.94 10.95 -11.44
N ILE A 159 -7.22 10.90 -11.82
CA ILE A 159 -7.66 11.22 -13.18
C ILE A 159 -8.85 12.18 -13.17
N THR A 160 -9.01 12.93 -14.26
CA THR A 160 -10.23 13.68 -14.54
C THR A 160 -10.76 13.26 -15.91
N PRO A 161 -11.98 12.69 -15.98
CA PRO A 161 -12.56 12.31 -17.26
C PRO A 161 -12.62 13.52 -18.20
N SER A 162 -12.25 13.33 -19.47
CA SER A 162 -12.19 14.39 -20.46
C SER A 162 -12.68 13.93 -21.83
N GLN A 163 -13.27 14.85 -22.59
CA GLN A 163 -13.66 14.65 -23.97
C GLN A 163 -13.00 15.76 -24.81
N GLY A 164 -11.96 15.40 -25.54
CA GLY A 164 -11.07 16.38 -26.15
C GLY A 164 -10.38 17.24 -25.09
N LYS A 165 -10.57 18.57 -25.15
CA LYS A 165 -9.99 19.50 -24.15
C LYS A 165 -10.94 19.79 -22.97
N GLU A 166 -12.16 19.29 -23.00
CA GLU A 166 -13.17 19.59 -22.01
C GLU A 166 -13.17 18.53 -20.88
N THR A 167 -13.08 19.01 -19.63
CA THR A 167 -13.23 18.18 -18.43
C THR A 167 -14.68 17.81 -18.23
N LYS A 168 -14.95 16.54 -17.97
CA LYS A 168 -16.29 15.98 -17.73
C LYS A 168 -16.36 15.33 -16.35
N GLY A 169 -17.04 16.02 -15.44
CA GLY A 169 -17.31 15.51 -14.08
C GLY A 169 -16.16 15.75 -13.09
N LEU A 170 -16.22 15.03 -11.95
CA LEU A 170 -15.30 15.18 -10.84
C LEU A 170 -14.02 14.33 -11.05
N PRO A 171 -12.90 14.72 -10.42
CA PRO A 171 -11.73 13.88 -10.32
C PRO A 171 -12.07 12.51 -9.73
N ARG A 172 -11.38 11.49 -10.19
CA ARG A 172 -11.53 10.09 -9.77
C ARG A 172 -10.16 9.48 -9.53
N MET A 173 -10.12 8.36 -8.84
CA MET A 173 -8.95 7.49 -8.80
C MET A 173 -9.18 6.33 -9.78
N ALA A 174 -8.25 6.13 -10.69
CA ALA A 174 -8.15 4.89 -11.44
C ALA A 174 -7.19 3.94 -10.72
N VAL A 175 -7.56 2.67 -10.61
CA VAL A 175 -6.73 1.61 -10.05
C VAL A 175 -6.24 0.74 -11.21
N ILE A 176 -4.93 0.58 -11.31
CA ILE A 176 -4.25 -0.06 -12.44
C ILE A 176 -3.34 -1.16 -11.89
N PRO A 177 -3.31 -2.38 -12.47
CA PRO A 177 -2.31 -3.38 -12.14
C PRO A 177 -0.89 -2.81 -12.31
N ALA A 178 0.02 -3.10 -11.38
CA ALA A 178 1.36 -2.51 -11.39
C ALA A 178 2.19 -2.93 -12.61
N ASP A 179 1.92 -4.09 -13.19
CA ASP A 179 2.55 -4.59 -14.42
C ASP A 179 2.17 -3.80 -15.69
N GLN A 180 1.14 -2.96 -15.61
CA GLN A 180 0.72 -2.08 -16.72
C GLN A 180 1.30 -0.66 -16.63
N VAL A 181 2.14 -0.38 -15.64
CA VAL A 181 2.79 0.91 -15.47
C VAL A 181 4.30 0.80 -15.57
N GLN A 182 4.93 1.86 -16.07
CA GLN A 182 6.37 2.00 -16.01
C GLN A 182 6.74 2.87 -14.82
N ILE A 183 7.68 2.41 -13.99
CA ILE A 183 8.22 3.17 -12.87
C ILE A 183 9.49 3.89 -13.34
N ASP A 184 9.51 5.22 -13.19
CA ASP A 184 10.69 6.05 -13.43
C ASP A 184 11.35 6.38 -12.09
N MET A 185 12.56 5.90 -11.87
CA MET A 185 13.36 6.14 -10.65
C MET A 185 13.85 7.59 -10.63
N THR A 186 13.02 8.50 -10.09
CA THR A 186 13.32 9.95 -10.07
C THR A 186 13.29 10.54 -8.67
N TRP A 187 13.05 9.70 -7.63
CA TRP A 187 12.98 10.16 -6.27
C TRP A 187 14.39 10.34 -5.68
N ASP A 188 14.74 11.58 -5.36
CA ASP A 188 16.01 11.94 -4.73
C ASP A 188 15.75 13.06 -3.72
N THR A 189 15.75 12.73 -2.43
CA THR A 189 15.42 13.62 -1.32
C THR A 189 16.32 13.38 -0.13
N VAL A 190 16.32 14.30 0.83
CA VAL A 190 17.09 14.16 2.09
C VAL A 190 16.32 13.30 3.11
N GLY A 191 14.99 13.41 3.16
CA GLY A 191 14.15 12.64 4.08
C GLY A 191 13.21 11.72 3.34
N LEU A 192 12.86 10.59 3.96
CA LEU A 192 12.00 9.55 3.36
C LEU A 192 12.49 9.10 1.98
N LYS A 193 13.82 9.04 1.80
CA LYS A 193 14.42 8.68 0.52
C LYS A 193 14.07 7.24 0.13
N GLY A 194 14.04 6.34 1.10
CA GLY A 194 13.63 4.94 0.92
C GLY A 194 12.16 4.72 0.54
N THR A 195 11.33 5.77 0.37
CA THR A 195 9.92 5.57 -0.04
C THR A 195 9.74 5.33 -1.53
N GLY A 196 10.67 5.69 -2.38
CA GLY A 196 10.59 5.51 -3.84
C GLY A 196 9.46 6.28 -4.49
N SER A 197 9.21 7.52 -4.03
CA SER A 197 8.05 8.32 -4.45
C SER A 197 8.21 8.99 -5.81
#